data_599060937e04d148a36759e8e54017fe
#
_entry.id   599060937e04d148a36759e8e54017fe
#
_cell.length_a   1.000
_cell.length_b   1.000
_cell.length_c   1.000
_cell.angle_alpha   90.00
_cell.angle_beta   90.00
_cell.angle_gamma   90.00
#
_symmetry.space_group_name_H-M   'P 1'
#
loop_
_entity.id
_entity.type
_entity.pdbx_description
1 polymer ?
#
loop_
_entity_poly.entity_id
_entity_poly.type
_entity_poly.pdbx_seq_one_letter_code
_entity_poly.pdbx_strand_id
1 'polypeptide(L)'
;EVFVQSNFVASHTNIVIGLVETIVGLIPAGGGCKEMLARWLNTEEAKKDPKYAPLKVFDIIGYGRTATSPVEAEPLKYLLPENKRIMNRNSLLEVSKKILNENKDFKAPNELTFNLPGKAVIDDMNKILEKLYNDKVILDHGLTVAKELAHVLSGGETTKDKTLTEDDLFKLELDAFMRLIET
;
A
#
# COMPACT_ATOMS: atom_id res chain seq x y z
N GLU A 1 7.80 3.64 -0.03
CA GLU A 1 7.10 3.86 1.26
C GLU A 1 7.13 5.34 1.67
N VAL A 2 8.29 6.02 1.69
CA VAL A 2 8.40 7.45 2.06
C VAL A 2 7.37 8.33 1.33
N PHE A 3 7.15 8.06 0.05
CA PHE A 3 6.25 8.83 -0.79
C PHE A 3 4.78 8.72 -0.35
N VAL A 4 4.31 7.52 -0.03
CA VAL A 4 2.92 7.30 0.40
C VAL A 4 2.67 7.76 1.83
N GLN A 5 3.71 7.89 2.66
CA GLN A 5 3.60 8.39 4.03
C GLN A 5 3.76 9.91 4.15
N SER A 6 4.11 10.59 3.03
CA SER A 6 4.31 12.03 3.05
C SER A 6 2.99 12.78 2.95
N ASN A 7 2.77 13.77 3.82
CA ASN A 7 1.58 14.62 3.79
C ASN A 7 1.61 15.61 2.62
N PHE A 8 2.81 16.04 2.22
CA PHE A 8 3.01 16.96 1.10
C PHE A 8 3.96 16.33 0.09
N VAL A 9 3.51 16.23 -1.15
CA VAL A 9 4.30 15.64 -2.22
C VAL A 9 4.41 16.61 -3.39
N ALA A 10 5.65 16.83 -3.82
CA ALA A 10 5.98 17.51 -5.07
C ALA A 10 6.62 16.47 -6.01
N SER A 11 5.92 16.07 -7.04
CA SER A 11 6.34 15.03 -7.98
C SER A 11 6.69 15.60 -9.32
N HIS A 12 7.84 15.20 -9.88
CA HIS A 12 8.15 15.47 -11.29
C HIS A 12 7.24 14.64 -12.20
N THR A 13 6.96 15.15 -13.39
CA THR A 13 6.10 14.44 -14.37
C THR A 13 6.73 13.17 -14.93
N ASN A 14 8.04 13.02 -14.84
CA ASN A 14 8.76 11.79 -15.20
C ASN A 14 9.29 11.15 -13.90
N ILE A 15 8.55 10.21 -13.37
CA ILE A 15 8.84 9.47 -12.13
C ILE A 15 8.71 7.96 -12.39
N VAL A 16 9.37 7.17 -11.53
CA VAL A 16 9.02 5.76 -11.37
C VAL A 16 8.67 5.56 -9.90
N ILE A 17 7.46 5.10 -9.64
CA ILE A 17 6.93 4.91 -8.29
C ILE A 17 6.14 3.61 -8.19
N GLY A 18 6.31 2.88 -7.10
CA GLY A 18 5.60 1.64 -6.78
C GLY A 18 6.08 1.07 -5.45
N LEU A 19 5.36 0.07 -4.97
CA LEU A 19 5.76 -0.84 -3.90
C LEU A 19 6.11 -2.15 -4.58
N VAL A 20 7.40 -2.44 -4.70
CA VAL A 20 7.92 -3.50 -5.60
C VAL A 20 8.63 -4.61 -4.83
N GLU A 21 8.54 -4.63 -3.52
CA GLU A 21 9.21 -5.54 -2.61
C GLU A 21 8.89 -7.01 -2.94
N THR A 22 7.66 -7.29 -3.42
CA THR A 22 7.24 -8.63 -3.81
C THR A 22 8.02 -9.20 -5.00
N ILE A 23 8.56 -8.34 -5.87
CA ILE A 23 9.39 -8.75 -7.01
C ILE A 23 10.74 -9.32 -6.52
N VAL A 24 11.21 -8.89 -5.36
CA VAL A 24 12.47 -9.36 -4.75
C VAL A 24 12.24 -10.33 -3.58
N GLY A 25 11.02 -10.86 -3.45
CA GLY A 25 10.71 -11.91 -2.46
C GLY A 25 10.37 -11.41 -1.06
N LEU A 26 10.01 -10.14 -0.89
CA LEU A 26 9.64 -9.51 0.37
C LEU A 26 8.28 -8.82 0.27
N ILE A 27 7.82 -8.21 1.35
CA ILE A 27 6.68 -7.30 1.36
C ILE A 27 7.09 -5.91 1.86
N PRO A 28 6.35 -4.85 1.53
CA PRO A 28 6.54 -3.54 2.16
C PRO A 28 6.36 -3.68 3.69
N ALA A 29 7.35 -3.23 4.46
CA ALA A 29 7.34 -3.38 5.92
C ALA A 29 7.64 -2.08 6.68
N GLY A 30 7.73 -0.97 5.98
CA GLY A 30 7.85 0.37 6.57
C GLY A 30 6.55 1.19 6.44
N GLY A 31 5.39 0.55 6.47
CA GLY A 31 4.08 1.19 6.40
C GLY A 31 3.47 1.26 4.99
N GLY A 32 4.08 0.64 3.99
CA GLY A 32 3.57 0.67 2.61
C GLY A 32 2.22 -0.01 2.47
N CYS A 33 2.02 -1.18 3.08
CA CYS A 33 0.74 -1.88 3.09
C CYS A 33 -0.33 -1.07 3.82
N LYS A 34 0.01 -0.55 5.01
CA LYS A 34 -0.87 0.27 5.84
C LYS A 34 -1.36 1.52 5.10
N GLU A 35 -0.45 2.29 4.50
CA GLU A 35 -0.80 3.50 3.77
C GLU A 35 -1.68 3.22 2.55
N MET A 36 -1.37 2.18 1.79
CA MET A 36 -2.19 1.80 0.65
C MET A 36 -3.58 1.34 1.09
N LEU A 37 -3.69 0.57 2.18
CA LEU A 37 -4.99 0.21 2.76
C LEU A 37 -5.78 1.46 3.15
N ALA A 38 -5.19 2.41 3.87
CA ALA A 38 -5.85 3.65 4.27
C ALA A 38 -6.39 4.43 3.07
N ARG A 39 -5.60 4.55 2.00
CA ARG A 39 -5.99 5.24 0.76
C ARG A 39 -7.13 4.56 0.01
N TRP A 40 -7.14 3.22 -0.03
CA TRP A 40 -8.19 2.46 -0.73
C TRP A 40 -9.45 2.27 0.12
N LEU A 41 -9.35 2.20 1.45
CA LEU A 41 -10.52 2.16 2.34
C LEU A 41 -11.38 3.43 2.25
N ASN A 42 -10.79 4.56 1.87
CA ASN A 42 -11.51 5.83 1.67
C ASN A 42 -12.25 5.94 0.33
N THR A 43 -12.43 4.85 -0.41
CA THR A 43 -13.16 4.84 -1.69
C THR A 43 -14.64 4.49 -1.50
N GLU A 44 -15.49 4.91 -2.45
CA GLU A 44 -16.91 4.58 -2.41
C GLU A 44 -17.18 3.08 -2.61
N GLU A 45 -16.29 2.41 -3.34
CA GLU A 45 -16.34 0.96 -3.53
C GLU A 45 -16.06 0.21 -2.23
N ALA A 46 -15.05 0.63 -1.48
CA ALA A 46 -14.69 0.02 -0.19
C ALA A 46 -15.77 0.23 0.88
N LYS A 47 -16.50 1.35 0.83
CA LYS A 47 -17.64 1.59 1.72
C LYS A 47 -18.81 0.62 1.46
N LYS A 48 -18.95 0.14 0.21
CA LYS A 48 -19.99 -0.82 -0.19
C LYS A 48 -19.56 -2.27 0.03
N ASP A 49 -18.27 -2.57 -0.18
CA ASP A 49 -17.70 -3.89 0.00
C ASP A 49 -16.40 -3.82 0.82
N PRO A 50 -16.40 -4.28 2.08
CA PRO A 50 -15.22 -4.28 2.94
C PRO A 50 -14.03 -5.06 2.39
N LYS A 51 -14.23 -5.99 1.45
CA LYS A 51 -13.18 -6.77 0.82
C LYS A 51 -12.47 -6.02 -0.31
N TYR A 52 -13.11 -4.97 -0.85
CA TYR A 52 -12.61 -4.27 -2.04
C TYR A 52 -11.21 -3.70 -1.84
N ALA A 53 -11.00 -2.93 -0.77
CA ALA A 53 -9.71 -2.29 -0.51
C ALA A 53 -8.56 -3.30 -0.31
N PRO A 54 -8.69 -4.33 0.58
CA PRO A 54 -7.68 -5.37 0.72
C PRO A 54 -7.36 -6.10 -0.59
N LEU A 55 -8.37 -6.50 -1.37
CA LEU A 55 -8.17 -7.19 -2.66
C LEU A 55 -7.48 -6.27 -3.69
N LYS A 56 -7.84 -5.00 -3.72
CA LYS A 56 -7.24 -4.02 -4.63
C LYS A 56 -5.78 -3.74 -4.29
N VAL A 57 -5.46 -3.59 -3.02
CA VAL A 57 -4.08 -3.39 -2.56
C VAL A 57 -3.26 -4.66 -2.78
N PHE A 58 -3.86 -5.84 -2.57
CA PHE A 58 -3.25 -7.12 -2.87
C PHE A 58 -2.85 -7.25 -4.35
N ASP A 59 -3.74 -6.85 -5.28
CA ASP A 59 -3.42 -6.80 -6.72
C ASP A 59 -2.27 -5.81 -7.01
N ILE A 60 -2.31 -4.61 -6.43
CA ILE A 60 -1.30 -3.57 -6.70
C ILE A 60 0.09 -3.97 -6.19
N ILE A 61 0.18 -4.36 -4.92
CA ILE A 61 1.46 -4.73 -4.29
C ILE A 61 1.91 -6.12 -4.74
N GLY A 62 1.00 -7.08 -4.81
CA GLY A 62 1.32 -8.46 -5.19
C GLY A 62 1.95 -8.58 -6.58
N TYR A 63 1.50 -7.78 -7.54
CA TYR A 63 2.12 -7.70 -8.87
C TYR A 63 3.22 -6.64 -8.98
N GLY A 64 3.59 -5.96 -7.89
CA GLY A 64 4.58 -4.89 -7.92
C GLY A 64 4.26 -3.81 -8.95
N ARG A 65 2.99 -3.40 -9.06
CA ARG A 65 2.56 -2.43 -10.07
C ARG A 65 3.25 -1.10 -9.83
N THR A 66 3.88 -0.59 -10.88
CA THR A 66 4.56 0.71 -10.90
C THR A 66 3.83 1.70 -11.77
N ALA A 67 4.13 2.98 -11.58
CA ALA A 67 3.71 4.07 -12.45
C ALA A 67 4.94 4.87 -12.89
N THR A 68 4.96 5.31 -14.15
CA THR A 68 6.06 6.08 -14.75
C THR A 68 5.73 7.57 -14.86
N SER A 69 4.53 7.94 -14.49
CA SER A 69 4.05 9.32 -14.50
C SER A 69 3.03 9.56 -13.38
N PRO A 70 2.79 10.82 -12.96
CA PRO A 70 1.71 11.15 -12.04
C PRO A 70 0.32 10.72 -12.51
N VAL A 71 0.08 10.71 -13.82
CA VAL A 71 -1.19 10.30 -14.42
C VAL A 71 -1.45 8.81 -14.22
N GLU A 72 -0.42 7.98 -14.30
CA GLU A 72 -0.50 6.54 -14.01
C GLU A 72 -0.50 6.25 -12.50
N ALA A 73 0.17 7.09 -11.70
CA ALA A 73 0.30 6.90 -10.26
C ALA A 73 -1.01 7.20 -9.50
N GLU A 74 -1.81 8.13 -9.99
CA GLU A 74 -3.06 8.56 -9.35
C GLU A 74 -4.14 7.48 -9.33
N PRO A 75 -4.43 6.75 -10.43
CA PRO A 75 -5.36 5.62 -10.41
C PRO A 75 -4.91 4.48 -9.48
N LEU A 76 -3.61 4.33 -9.25
CA LEU A 76 -3.04 3.37 -8.29
C LEU A 76 -2.98 3.93 -6.86
N LYS A 77 -3.38 5.17 -6.65
CA LYS A 77 -3.32 5.91 -5.38
C LYS A 77 -1.90 6.03 -4.77
N TYR A 78 -0.87 5.88 -5.57
CA TYR A 78 0.49 6.26 -5.18
C TYR A 78 0.63 7.79 -5.06
N LEU A 79 -0.05 8.52 -5.94
CA LEU A 79 -0.30 9.95 -5.83
C LEU A 79 -1.77 10.23 -5.57
N LEU A 80 -2.02 11.30 -4.84
CA LEU A 80 -3.37 11.81 -4.58
C LEU A 80 -3.60 13.09 -5.41
N PRO A 81 -4.87 13.46 -5.67
CA PRO A 81 -5.19 14.63 -6.50
C PRO A 81 -4.57 15.94 -6.03
N GLU A 82 -4.40 16.11 -4.70
CA GLU A 82 -3.80 17.27 -4.06
C GLU A 82 -2.28 17.36 -4.21
N ASN A 83 -1.61 16.29 -4.61
CA ASN A 83 -0.17 16.28 -4.77
C ASN A 83 0.28 17.16 -5.95
N LYS A 84 1.35 17.92 -5.77
CA LYS A 84 1.85 18.84 -6.80
C LYS A 84 2.60 18.11 -7.89
N ARG A 85 2.23 18.38 -9.14
CA ARG A 85 2.87 17.86 -10.35
C ARG A 85 3.71 18.95 -10.98
N ILE A 86 4.98 18.67 -11.22
CA ILE A 86 5.97 19.65 -11.66
C ILE A 86 6.65 19.15 -12.92
N MET A 87 6.53 19.89 -14.02
CA MET A 87 7.18 19.55 -15.30
C MET A 87 8.66 19.94 -15.34
N ASN A 88 9.00 21.10 -14.74
CA ASN A 88 10.38 21.57 -14.71
C ASN A 88 11.11 21.00 -13.49
N ARG A 89 12.02 20.05 -13.73
CA ARG A 89 12.80 19.40 -12.68
C ARG A 89 13.60 20.39 -11.83
N ASN A 90 14.09 21.48 -12.42
CA ASN A 90 14.87 22.48 -11.70
C ASN A 90 14.03 23.28 -10.69
N SER A 91 12.70 23.30 -10.85
CA SER A 91 11.77 23.97 -9.94
C SER A 91 11.33 23.10 -8.76
N LEU A 92 11.71 21.80 -8.71
CA LEU A 92 11.27 20.89 -7.64
C LEU A 92 11.61 21.40 -6.25
N LEU A 93 12.86 21.81 -6.04
CA LEU A 93 13.31 22.30 -4.73
C LEU A 93 12.61 23.59 -4.33
N GLU A 94 12.43 24.52 -5.27
CA GLU A 94 11.75 25.80 -5.02
C GLU A 94 10.29 25.57 -4.66
N VAL A 95 9.58 24.74 -5.42
CA VAL A 95 8.18 24.39 -5.15
C VAL A 95 8.04 23.66 -3.82
N SER A 96 8.94 22.72 -3.50
CA SER A 96 8.94 22.03 -2.21
C SER A 96 9.12 23.00 -1.04
N LYS A 97 10.05 23.95 -1.14
CA LYS A 97 10.24 25.02 -0.14
C LYS A 97 8.99 25.88 0.01
N LYS A 98 8.32 26.21 -1.11
CA LYS A 98 7.08 26.98 -1.09
C LYS A 98 5.98 26.22 -0.34
N ILE A 99 5.78 24.93 -0.65
CA ILE A 99 4.81 24.08 0.06
C ILE A 99 5.07 24.07 1.56
N LEU A 100 6.32 23.89 1.99
CA LEU A 100 6.68 23.91 3.41
C LEU A 100 6.40 25.27 4.07
N ASN A 101 6.71 26.37 3.37
CA ASN A 101 6.46 27.71 3.89
C ASN A 101 4.96 28.04 4.01
N GLU A 102 4.14 27.52 3.12
CA GLU A 102 2.68 27.67 3.15
C GLU A 102 2.02 26.81 4.25
N ASN A 103 2.72 25.81 4.76
CA ASN A 103 2.21 24.86 5.75
C ASN A 103 3.02 24.85 7.06
N LYS A 104 3.49 26.02 7.51
CA LYS A 104 4.29 26.13 8.75
C LYS A 104 3.55 25.68 10.01
N ASP A 105 2.23 25.83 10.02
CA ASP A 105 1.36 25.44 11.15
C ASP A 105 0.83 24.01 11.00
N PHE A 106 1.49 23.18 10.18
CA PHE A 106 1.11 21.79 9.98
C PHE A 106 1.04 21.04 11.32
N LYS A 107 -0.06 20.32 11.50
CA LYS A 107 -0.24 19.39 12.60
C LYS A 107 -0.28 17.99 12.04
N ALA A 108 0.37 17.08 12.74
CA ALA A 108 0.29 15.66 12.38
C ALA A 108 -1.18 15.20 12.31
N PRO A 109 -1.57 14.40 11.32
CA PRO A 109 -2.89 13.82 11.28
C PRO A 109 -3.15 12.94 12.50
N ASN A 110 -4.41 12.68 12.79
CA ASN A 110 -4.77 11.69 13.80
C ASN A 110 -4.31 10.31 13.36
N GLU A 111 -4.01 9.46 14.33
CA GLU A 111 -3.71 8.05 14.10
C GLU A 111 -4.83 7.38 13.29
N LEU A 112 -4.43 6.57 12.30
CA LEU A 112 -5.36 5.83 11.47
C LEU A 112 -5.89 4.59 12.21
N THR A 113 -7.12 4.24 11.91
CA THR A 113 -7.74 3.00 12.40
C THR A 113 -8.30 2.20 11.22
N PHE A 114 -8.30 0.87 11.37
CA PHE A 114 -8.65 -0.04 10.29
C PHE A 114 -9.66 -1.08 10.75
N ASN A 115 -10.77 -1.20 10.02
CA ASN A 115 -11.72 -2.29 10.16
C ASN A 115 -11.57 -3.20 8.94
N LEU A 116 -10.85 -4.31 9.11
CA LEU A 116 -10.50 -5.21 8.03
C LEU A 116 -11.29 -6.53 8.13
N PRO A 117 -11.61 -7.17 6.98
CA PRO A 117 -12.51 -8.31 6.94
C PRO A 117 -11.88 -9.63 7.43
N GLY A 118 -10.59 -9.65 7.77
CA GLY A 118 -9.90 -10.81 8.31
C GLY A 118 -10.02 -12.04 7.40
N LYS A 119 -10.35 -13.20 7.99
CA LYS A 119 -10.41 -14.48 7.29
C LYS A 119 -11.28 -14.46 6.02
N ALA A 120 -12.35 -13.69 6.00
CA ALA A 120 -13.27 -13.67 4.86
C ALA A 120 -12.61 -13.20 3.55
N VAL A 121 -11.59 -12.33 3.62
CA VAL A 121 -10.83 -11.88 2.45
C VAL A 121 -9.60 -12.75 2.19
N ILE A 122 -9.00 -13.34 3.22
CA ILE A 122 -7.90 -14.31 3.06
C ILE A 122 -8.35 -15.48 2.20
N ASP A 123 -9.54 -16.02 2.43
CA ASP A 123 -10.07 -17.14 1.65
C ASP A 123 -10.21 -16.79 0.16
N ASP A 124 -10.59 -15.54 -0.15
CA ASP A 124 -10.67 -15.09 -1.55
C ASP A 124 -9.29 -14.88 -2.16
N MET A 125 -8.33 -14.31 -1.41
CA MET A 125 -6.94 -14.18 -1.84
C MET A 125 -6.28 -15.54 -2.07
N ASN A 126 -6.51 -16.50 -1.17
CA ASN A 126 -5.97 -17.86 -1.32
C ASN A 126 -6.47 -18.56 -2.59
N LYS A 127 -7.74 -18.40 -2.96
CA LYS A 127 -8.27 -18.95 -4.24
C LYS A 127 -7.54 -18.37 -5.45
N ILE A 128 -7.23 -17.06 -5.41
CA ILE A 128 -6.43 -16.40 -6.46
C ILE A 128 -5.03 -17.00 -6.50
N LEU A 129 -4.39 -17.17 -5.33
CA LEU A 129 -3.03 -17.71 -5.22
C LEU A 129 -2.94 -19.16 -5.67
N GLU A 130 -3.90 -20.01 -5.28
CA GLU A 130 -3.98 -21.41 -5.73
C GLU A 130 -4.03 -21.48 -7.26
N LYS A 131 -4.84 -20.64 -7.89
CA LYS A 131 -4.91 -20.58 -9.36
C LYS A 131 -3.56 -20.17 -9.96
N LEU A 132 -2.95 -19.07 -9.48
CA LEU A 132 -1.67 -18.57 -9.98
C LEU A 132 -0.54 -19.61 -9.81
N TYR A 133 -0.55 -20.35 -8.71
CA TYR A 133 0.41 -21.40 -8.43
C TYR A 133 0.22 -22.62 -9.36
N ASN A 134 -1.02 -23.09 -9.52
CA ASN A 134 -1.35 -24.19 -10.42
C ASN A 134 -1.03 -23.86 -11.88
N ASP A 135 -1.26 -22.62 -12.30
CA ASP A 135 -0.93 -22.10 -13.63
C ASP A 135 0.57 -21.79 -13.79
N LYS A 136 1.39 -22.03 -12.76
CA LYS A 136 2.84 -21.77 -12.71
C LYS A 136 3.23 -20.31 -12.98
N VAL A 137 2.33 -19.38 -12.66
CA VAL A 137 2.57 -17.93 -12.74
C VAL A 137 3.46 -17.48 -11.58
N ILE A 138 3.27 -18.09 -10.40
CA ILE A 138 4.12 -17.89 -9.22
C ILE A 138 4.73 -19.23 -8.80
N LEU A 139 5.93 -19.17 -8.22
CA LEU A 139 6.69 -20.32 -7.69
C LEU A 139 6.55 -20.37 -6.16
N ASP A 140 7.16 -21.40 -5.52
CA ASP A 140 7.02 -21.67 -4.08
C ASP A 140 7.29 -20.43 -3.20
N HIS A 141 8.41 -19.77 -3.39
CA HIS A 141 8.71 -18.57 -2.60
C HIS A 141 7.73 -17.41 -2.90
N GLY A 142 7.36 -17.22 -4.17
CA GLY A 142 6.34 -16.23 -4.56
C GLY A 142 4.98 -16.50 -3.90
N LEU A 143 4.59 -17.77 -3.75
CA LEU A 143 3.39 -18.15 -3.01
C LEU A 143 3.51 -17.82 -1.52
N THR A 144 4.69 -18.05 -0.92
CA THR A 144 4.97 -17.70 0.48
C THR A 144 4.85 -16.19 0.70
N VAL A 145 5.51 -15.37 -0.14
CA VAL A 145 5.44 -13.91 -0.10
C VAL A 145 4.00 -13.40 -0.23
N ALA A 146 3.26 -13.95 -1.19
CA ALA A 146 1.88 -13.52 -1.43
C ALA A 146 0.92 -13.91 -0.28
N LYS A 147 1.16 -15.03 0.41
CA LYS A 147 0.40 -15.41 1.62
C LYS A 147 0.70 -14.46 2.78
N GLU A 148 1.95 -14.07 2.99
CA GLU A 148 2.32 -13.07 4.00
C GLU A 148 1.68 -11.71 3.69
N LEU A 149 1.70 -11.28 2.44
CA LEU A 149 1.01 -10.07 2.00
C LEU A 149 -0.51 -10.15 2.28
N ALA A 150 -1.15 -11.28 1.94
CA ALA A 150 -2.57 -11.50 2.20
C ALA A 150 -2.89 -11.44 3.69
N HIS A 151 -2.03 -12.01 4.54
CA HIS A 151 -2.17 -11.96 5.99
C HIS A 151 -2.14 -10.51 6.51
N VAL A 152 -1.18 -9.70 6.08
CA VAL A 152 -1.09 -8.27 6.47
C VAL A 152 -2.32 -7.49 6.01
N LEU A 153 -2.67 -7.59 4.72
CA LEU A 153 -3.75 -6.80 4.12
C LEU A 153 -5.15 -7.17 4.62
N SER A 154 -5.31 -8.38 5.15
CA SER A 154 -6.57 -8.80 5.79
C SER A 154 -6.70 -8.33 7.24
N GLY A 155 -5.61 -7.88 7.87
CA GLY A 155 -5.54 -7.58 9.29
C GLY A 155 -5.15 -8.78 10.16
N GLY A 156 -4.50 -9.80 9.61
CA GLY A 156 -4.11 -11.01 10.32
C GLY A 156 -5.31 -11.84 10.77
N GLU A 157 -5.27 -12.31 12.02
CA GLU A 157 -6.35 -13.10 12.66
C GLU A 157 -7.55 -12.24 13.13
N THR A 158 -7.71 -11.02 12.60
CA THR A 158 -8.78 -10.11 13.02
C THR A 158 -10.15 -10.55 12.54
N THR A 159 -11.17 -10.00 13.16
CA THR A 159 -12.55 -10.06 12.70
C THR A 159 -13.01 -8.66 12.31
N LYS A 160 -14.06 -8.58 11.48
CA LYS A 160 -14.62 -7.29 11.02
C LYS A 160 -15.06 -6.35 12.14
N ASP A 161 -15.31 -6.90 13.33
CA ASP A 161 -15.81 -6.12 14.49
C ASP A 161 -14.64 -5.58 15.35
N LYS A 162 -13.39 -5.97 15.05
CA LYS A 162 -12.21 -5.49 15.76
C LYS A 162 -11.55 -4.36 14.96
N THR A 163 -11.42 -3.20 15.59
CA THR A 163 -10.64 -2.08 15.05
C THR A 163 -9.16 -2.30 15.35
N LEU A 164 -8.33 -2.19 14.32
CA LEU A 164 -6.88 -2.22 14.41
C LEU A 164 -6.33 -0.79 14.37
N THR A 165 -5.24 -0.56 15.09
CA THR A 165 -4.47 0.68 15.07
C THR A 165 -3.40 0.68 13.98
N GLU A 166 -2.72 1.80 13.76
CA GLU A 166 -1.53 1.86 12.89
C GLU A 166 -0.44 0.93 13.40
N ASP A 167 -0.20 0.90 14.71
CA ASP A 167 0.81 0.04 15.35
C ASP A 167 0.50 -1.45 15.14
N ASP A 168 -0.77 -1.84 15.20
CA ASP A 168 -1.18 -3.23 14.88
C ASP A 168 -0.79 -3.59 13.44
N LEU A 169 -1.01 -2.69 12.47
CA LEU A 169 -0.65 -2.91 11.07
C LEU A 169 0.87 -2.92 10.86
N PHE A 170 1.60 -2.00 11.49
CA PHE A 170 3.07 -2.00 11.46
C PHE A 170 3.65 -3.30 12.01
N LYS A 171 3.06 -3.79 13.11
CA LYS A 171 3.48 -5.07 13.68
C LYS A 171 3.23 -6.24 12.72
N LEU A 172 2.08 -6.29 12.06
CA LEU A 172 1.78 -7.31 11.04
C LEU A 172 2.78 -7.25 9.88
N GLU A 173 3.11 -6.05 9.37
CA GLU A 173 4.12 -5.86 8.33
C GLU A 173 5.50 -6.36 8.78
N LEU A 174 5.94 -5.94 9.98
CA LEU A 174 7.23 -6.33 10.52
C LEU A 174 7.34 -7.84 10.74
N ASP A 175 6.33 -8.44 11.37
CA ASP A 175 6.31 -9.87 11.67
C ASP A 175 6.31 -10.71 10.38
N ALA A 176 5.58 -10.28 9.34
CA ALA A 176 5.57 -10.93 8.04
C ALA A 176 6.92 -10.77 7.31
N PHE A 177 7.50 -9.58 7.33
CA PHE A 177 8.83 -9.32 6.77
C PHE A 177 9.90 -10.20 7.43
N MET A 178 9.89 -10.28 8.77
CA MET A 178 10.83 -11.12 9.52
C MET A 178 10.72 -12.60 9.14
N ARG A 179 9.51 -13.13 8.98
CA ARG A 179 9.31 -14.51 8.50
C ARG A 179 9.88 -14.72 7.10
N LEU A 180 9.78 -13.73 6.21
CA LEU A 180 10.28 -13.84 4.84
C LEU A 180 11.81 -13.80 4.75
N ILE A 181 12.50 -13.08 5.63
CA ILE A 181 13.98 -13.07 5.64
C ILE A 181 14.59 -14.31 6.30
N GLU A 182 13.80 -15.11 7.01
CA GLU A 182 14.23 -16.37 7.63
C GLU A 182 14.02 -17.59 6.70
N THR A 183 13.33 -17.41 5.56
CA THR A 183 13.05 -18.47 4.57
C THR A 183 13.97 -18.36 3.36
#